data_72148418882d296991c6f5f7dbb2ce0d
#
_entry.id   72148418882d296991c6f5f7dbb2ce0d
#
_cell.length_a   1.000
_cell.length_b   1.000
_cell.length_c   1.000
_cell.angle_alpha   90.00
_cell.angle_beta   90.00
_cell.angle_gamma   90.00
#
_symmetry.space_group_name_H-M   'P 1'
#
loop_
_entity.id
_entity.type
_entity.pdbx_description
1 polymer ?
#
loop_
_entity_poly.entity_id
_entity_poly.type
_entity_poly.pdbx_seq_one_letter_code
_entity_poly.pdbx_strand_id
1 'polypeptide(L)'
;MKKCYEFVKKYKSKYPLTLAFRLKKHCEIVDKHLNPGEEIIYAFVAQKNNDSFDIVNTNVVALTNKRLIIGTKRILWGYFLVSITPDLFNDLTVSKGMLWGKVQIDTVKENVILSNIDPNSLPEIETNITEYMMEEKKKYKEREEDE
;
A
#
# COMPACT_ATOMS: atom_id res chain seq x y z
N MET A 1 4.30 18.44 -7.38
CA MET A 1 4.24 17.03 -6.94
C MET A 1 2.92 16.76 -6.25
N LYS A 2 2.23 15.69 -6.63
CA LYS A 2 0.96 15.31 -6.00
C LYS A 2 1.20 14.67 -4.64
N LYS A 3 0.42 15.10 -3.66
CA LYS A 3 0.48 14.53 -2.31
C LYS A 3 -0.33 13.23 -2.22
N CYS A 4 0.00 12.43 -1.24
CA CYS A 4 -0.64 11.12 -1.01
C CYS A 4 -2.17 11.20 -0.99
N TYR A 5 -2.72 12.22 -0.35
CA TYR A 5 -4.18 12.36 -0.24
C TYR A 5 -4.87 12.49 -1.59
N GLU A 6 -4.24 13.10 -2.58
CA GLU A 6 -4.83 13.23 -3.91
C GLU A 6 -5.02 11.85 -4.56
N PHE A 7 -4.05 10.96 -4.40
CA PHE A 7 -4.13 9.58 -4.90
C PHE A 7 -5.18 8.77 -4.14
N VAL A 8 -5.20 8.90 -2.82
CA VAL A 8 -6.14 8.17 -1.97
C VAL A 8 -7.58 8.63 -2.22
N LYS A 9 -7.79 9.92 -2.37
CA LYS A 9 -9.09 10.49 -2.69
C LYS A 9 -9.62 9.96 -4.03
N LYS A 10 -8.76 9.90 -5.02
CA LYS A 10 -9.10 9.35 -6.34
C LYS A 10 -9.49 7.87 -6.23
N TYR A 11 -8.69 7.09 -5.51
CA TYR A 11 -8.97 5.68 -5.26
C TYR A 11 -10.32 5.50 -4.56
N LYS A 12 -10.53 6.21 -3.46
CA LYS A 12 -11.75 6.09 -2.65
C LYS A 12 -13.01 6.51 -3.43
N SER A 13 -12.91 7.53 -4.28
CA SER A 13 -14.01 7.96 -5.14
C SER A 13 -14.38 6.89 -6.17
N LYS A 14 -13.39 6.20 -6.70
CA LYS A 14 -13.58 5.14 -7.69
C LYS A 14 -14.06 3.84 -7.05
N TYR A 15 -13.63 3.57 -5.82
CA TYR A 15 -13.91 2.32 -5.11
C TYR A 15 -14.51 2.58 -3.72
N PRO A 16 -15.76 3.07 -3.67
CA PRO A 16 -16.35 3.55 -2.41
C PRO A 16 -16.66 2.47 -1.38
N LEU A 17 -16.70 1.20 -1.76
CA LEU A 17 -16.97 0.10 -0.81
C LEU A 17 -15.78 -0.19 0.10
N THR A 18 -14.60 0.28 -0.22
CA THR A 18 -13.44 0.12 0.66
C THR A 18 -13.70 0.83 1.99
N LEU A 19 -13.52 0.10 3.10
CA LEU A 19 -13.64 0.69 4.44
C LEU A 19 -12.34 1.39 4.81
N ALA A 20 -12.41 2.71 5.01
CA ALA A 20 -11.23 3.47 5.36
C ALA A 20 -11.64 4.81 5.97
N PHE A 21 -10.94 5.20 7.04
CA PHE A 21 -11.26 6.39 7.82
C PHE A 21 -10.01 7.22 8.08
N ARG A 22 -10.18 8.51 8.39
CA ARG A 22 -9.11 9.44 8.73
C ARG A 22 -8.03 9.52 7.65
N LEU A 23 -8.47 9.54 6.40
CA LEU A 23 -7.56 9.42 5.23
C LEU A 23 -6.47 10.48 5.19
N LYS A 24 -6.81 11.73 5.46
CA LYS A 24 -5.83 12.83 5.44
C LYS A 24 -4.71 12.61 6.45
N LYS A 25 -5.07 12.18 7.66
CA LYS A 25 -4.10 11.97 8.74
C LYS A 25 -3.11 10.85 8.42
N HIS A 26 -3.61 9.76 7.86
CA HIS A 26 -2.74 8.66 7.45
C HIS A 26 -1.85 9.08 6.29
N CYS A 27 -2.39 9.84 5.35
CA CYS A 27 -1.62 10.34 4.21
C CYS A 27 -0.49 11.28 4.63
N GLU A 28 -0.71 12.10 5.66
CA GLU A 28 0.32 12.99 6.19
C GLU A 28 1.55 12.21 6.65
N ILE A 29 1.35 11.03 7.23
CA ILE A 29 2.46 10.18 7.68
C ILE A 29 3.30 9.76 6.48
N VAL A 30 2.66 9.36 5.38
CA VAL A 30 3.37 8.98 4.15
C VAL A 30 4.16 10.17 3.60
N ASP A 31 3.49 11.32 3.43
CA ASP A 31 4.13 12.50 2.86
C ASP A 31 5.35 12.95 3.66
N LYS A 32 5.28 12.88 4.99
CA LYS A 32 6.40 13.27 5.86
C LYS A 32 7.61 12.35 5.76
N HIS A 33 7.42 11.13 5.28
CA HIS A 33 8.48 10.14 5.21
C HIS A 33 9.03 9.93 3.80
N LEU A 34 8.55 10.69 2.82
CA LEU A 34 9.11 10.63 1.47
C LEU A 34 10.53 11.19 1.47
N ASN A 35 11.43 10.48 0.81
CA ASN A 35 12.81 10.92 0.64
C ASN A 35 12.93 11.96 -0.48
N PRO A 36 14.03 12.74 -0.52
CA PRO A 36 14.26 13.64 -1.67
C PRO A 36 14.22 12.87 -2.98
N GLY A 37 13.43 13.38 -3.93
CA GLY A 37 13.27 12.75 -5.24
C GLY A 37 12.31 11.57 -5.27
N GLU A 38 11.71 11.22 -4.14
CA GLU A 38 10.72 10.15 -4.07
C GLU A 38 9.33 10.71 -4.39
N GLU A 39 8.64 10.09 -5.33
CA GLU A 39 7.31 10.53 -5.77
C GLU A 39 6.33 9.35 -5.72
N ILE A 40 5.10 9.65 -5.29
CA ILE A 40 4.02 8.65 -5.26
C ILE A 40 3.50 8.48 -6.68
N ILE A 41 3.31 7.22 -7.10
CA ILE A 41 2.76 6.89 -8.41
C ILE A 41 1.39 6.22 -8.32
N TYR A 42 1.06 5.63 -7.17
CA TYR A 42 -0.23 5.00 -6.93
C TYR A 42 -0.46 4.90 -5.43
N ALA A 43 -1.72 4.96 -5.00
CA ALA A 43 -2.05 4.73 -3.60
C ALA A 43 -3.46 4.18 -3.46
N PHE A 44 -3.65 3.37 -2.42
CA PHE A 44 -4.96 2.89 -2.02
C PHE A 44 -5.03 2.81 -0.50
N VAL A 45 -6.18 2.46 0.02
CA VAL A 45 -6.39 2.34 1.47
C VAL A 45 -7.03 1.00 1.80
N ALA A 46 -6.80 0.52 3.01
CA ALA A 46 -7.32 -0.75 3.48
C ALA A 46 -7.25 -0.81 5.00
N GLN A 47 -7.81 -1.88 5.57
CA GLN A 47 -7.63 -2.20 6.99
C GLN A 47 -6.48 -3.22 7.09
N LYS A 48 -5.52 -2.96 7.95
CA LYS A 48 -4.39 -3.87 8.15
C LYS A 48 -4.67 -4.81 9.32
N ASN A 49 -5.52 -5.80 9.08
CA ASN A 49 -5.83 -6.81 10.10
C ASN A 49 -6.52 -8.01 9.45
N ASN A 50 -6.71 -9.05 10.25
CA ASN A 50 -7.46 -10.24 9.85
C ASN A 50 -8.93 -10.20 10.29
N ASP A 51 -9.31 -9.18 11.06
CA ASP A 51 -10.66 -9.04 11.59
C ASP A 51 -11.41 -7.93 10.87
N SER A 52 -12.46 -8.30 10.14
CA SER A 52 -13.29 -7.37 9.37
C SER A 52 -13.99 -6.32 10.23
N PHE A 53 -14.08 -6.53 11.54
CA PHE A 53 -14.75 -5.61 12.44
C PHE A 53 -13.82 -4.55 13.04
N ASP A 54 -12.51 -4.67 12.81
CA ASP A 54 -11.56 -3.69 13.34
C ASP A 54 -11.40 -2.51 12.36
N ILE A 55 -12.35 -1.61 12.42
CA ILE A 55 -12.41 -0.45 11.49
C ILE A 55 -11.44 0.68 11.85
N VAL A 56 -10.75 0.58 12.99
CA VAL A 56 -9.79 1.63 13.41
C VAL A 56 -8.40 1.43 12.82
N ASN A 57 -8.12 0.32 12.18
CA ASN A 57 -6.80 0.01 11.64
C ASN A 57 -6.65 0.36 10.15
N THR A 58 -7.18 1.52 9.75
CA THR A 58 -6.99 2.01 8.39
C THR A 58 -5.52 2.31 8.13
N ASN A 59 -5.02 1.81 7.02
CA ASN A 59 -3.67 2.07 6.54
C ASN A 59 -3.73 2.62 5.11
N VAL A 60 -2.85 3.56 4.84
CA VAL A 60 -2.61 4.04 3.48
C VAL A 60 -1.46 3.22 2.91
N VAL A 61 -1.66 2.73 1.70
CA VAL A 61 -0.63 2.00 0.96
C VAL A 61 -0.25 2.84 -0.24
N ALA A 62 0.98 3.32 -0.26
CA ALA A 62 1.48 4.19 -1.32
C ALA A 62 2.64 3.53 -2.05
N LEU A 63 2.51 3.44 -3.37
CA LEU A 63 3.59 2.99 -4.24
C LEU A 63 4.35 4.21 -4.74
N THR A 64 5.65 4.24 -4.52
CA THR A 64 6.50 5.33 -4.98
C THR A 64 7.46 4.83 -6.05
N ASN A 65 8.24 5.74 -6.60
CA ASN A 65 9.31 5.37 -7.53
C ASN A 65 10.49 4.66 -6.85
N LYS A 66 10.40 4.36 -5.55
CA LYS A 66 11.48 3.70 -4.80
C LYS A 66 11.02 2.49 -3.97
N ARG A 67 9.77 2.47 -3.52
CA ARG A 67 9.30 1.45 -2.58
C ARG A 67 7.79 1.47 -2.42
N LEU A 68 7.28 0.49 -1.69
CA LEU A 68 5.91 0.48 -1.22
C LEU A 68 5.91 0.92 0.26
N ILE A 69 5.08 1.90 0.59
CA ILE A 69 4.98 2.42 1.95
C ILE A 69 3.59 2.12 2.49
N ILE A 70 3.54 1.53 3.68
CA ILE A 70 2.27 1.30 4.39
C ILE A 70 2.33 2.14 5.65
N GLY A 71 1.42 3.11 5.77
CA GLY A 71 1.44 4.04 6.90
C GLY A 71 0.10 4.24 7.55
N THR A 72 0.13 4.46 8.85
CA THR A 72 -1.05 4.76 9.63
C THR A 72 -0.73 5.72 10.77
N LYS A 73 -1.60 6.68 11.00
CA LYS A 73 -1.54 7.57 12.15
C LYS A 73 -2.31 6.91 13.29
N ARG A 74 -1.66 6.76 14.44
CA ARG A 74 -2.32 6.19 15.63
C ARG A 74 -3.36 7.17 16.17
N ILE A 75 -4.36 6.65 16.86
CA ILE A 75 -5.49 7.45 17.34
C ILE A 75 -5.03 8.48 18.40
N LEU A 76 -4.22 8.06 19.38
CA LEU A 76 -3.81 8.95 20.46
C LEU A 76 -2.52 9.71 20.12
N TRP A 77 -1.45 8.97 19.80
CA TRP A 77 -0.17 9.57 19.42
C TRP A 77 0.65 8.57 18.62
N GLY A 78 1.60 9.13 17.86
CA GLY A 78 2.51 8.30 17.09
C GLY A 78 1.94 7.77 15.78
N TYR A 79 2.70 6.89 15.16
CA TYR A 79 2.36 6.31 13.87
C TYR A 79 3.03 4.96 13.69
N PHE A 80 2.58 4.19 12.71
CA PHE A 80 3.28 3.02 12.20
C PHE A 80 3.61 3.23 10.73
N LEU A 81 4.78 2.78 10.32
CA LEU A 81 5.19 2.87 8.92
C LEU A 81 6.02 1.64 8.57
N VAL A 82 5.61 0.98 7.48
CA VAL A 82 6.33 -0.17 6.93
C VAL A 82 6.83 0.22 5.55
N SER A 83 8.09 -0.05 5.28
CA SER A 83 8.71 0.23 3.99
C SER A 83 9.11 -1.09 3.34
N ILE A 84 8.64 -1.33 2.13
CA ILE A 84 8.93 -2.53 1.36
C ILE A 84 9.62 -2.12 0.07
N THR A 85 10.94 -2.29 0.03
CA THR A 85 11.73 -2.02 -1.17
C THR A 85 11.60 -3.22 -2.12
N PRO A 86 11.89 -3.06 -3.42
CA PRO A 86 11.71 -4.15 -4.39
C PRO A 86 12.48 -5.43 -4.04
N ASP A 87 13.64 -5.32 -3.42
CA ASP A 87 14.44 -6.48 -3.00
C ASP A 87 13.77 -7.28 -1.87
N LEU A 88 12.91 -6.65 -1.07
CA LEU A 88 12.18 -7.31 0.01
C LEU A 88 10.83 -7.90 -0.45
N PHE A 89 10.33 -7.47 -1.58
CA PHE A 89 9.04 -7.91 -2.10
C PHE A 89 9.15 -9.30 -2.73
N ASN A 90 8.34 -10.24 -2.30
CA ASN A 90 8.27 -11.59 -2.90
C ASN A 90 7.08 -11.74 -3.83
N ASP A 91 5.87 -11.50 -3.33
CA ASP A 91 4.66 -11.72 -4.12
C ASP A 91 3.49 -10.94 -3.54
N LEU A 92 2.46 -10.77 -4.36
CA LEU A 92 1.19 -10.18 -3.95
C LEU A 92 0.07 -11.07 -4.43
N THR A 93 -0.81 -11.46 -3.51
CA THR A 93 -2.00 -12.24 -3.83
C THR A 93 -3.25 -11.46 -3.46
N VAL A 94 -4.27 -11.60 -4.29
CA VAL A 94 -5.58 -11.00 -4.04
C VAL A 94 -6.61 -12.11 -3.85
N SER A 95 -7.58 -11.86 -2.98
CA SER A 95 -8.69 -12.79 -2.79
C SER A 95 -9.96 -12.01 -2.56
N LYS A 96 -11.07 -12.57 -3.01
CA LYS A 96 -12.37 -11.94 -2.91
C LYS A 96 -13.26 -12.74 -1.96
N GLY A 97 -13.73 -12.06 -0.91
CA GLY A 97 -14.72 -12.64 0.00
C GLY A 97 -16.13 -12.30 -0.45
N MET A 98 -17.09 -12.46 0.44
CA MET A 98 -18.49 -12.18 0.14
C MET A 98 -18.76 -10.70 -0.13
N LEU A 99 -18.21 -9.81 0.70
CA LEU A 99 -18.45 -8.36 0.61
C LEU A 99 -17.19 -7.58 0.22
N TRP A 100 -16.04 -7.99 0.73
CA TRP A 100 -14.80 -7.26 0.56
C TRP A 100 -13.68 -8.13 0.03
N GLY A 101 -12.69 -7.46 -0.54
CA GLY A 101 -11.46 -8.09 -1.00
C GLY A 101 -10.35 -8.03 0.04
N LYS A 102 -9.36 -8.84 -0.20
CA LYS A 102 -8.16 -8.93 0.64
C LYS A 102 -6.93 -8.95 -0.25
N VAL A 103 -5.89 -8.24 0.17
CA VAL A 103 -4.58 -8.26 -0.48
C VAL A 103 -3.56 -8.76 0.53
N GLN A 104 -2.78 -9.74 0.13
CA GLN A 104 -1.68 -10.24 0.95
C GLN A 104 -0.36 -9.96 0.24
N ILE A 105 0.54 -9.27 0.93
CA ILE A 105 1.86 -8.94 0.41
C ILE A 105 2.87 -9.78 1.18
N ASP A 106 3.52 -10.68 0.45
CA ASP A 106 4.57 -11.53 1.01
C ASP A 106 5.91 -10.84 0.83
N THR A 107 6.63 -10.65 1.94
CA THR A 107 7.95 -10.04 1.93
C THR A 107 8.96 -10.95 2.62
N VAL A 108 10.23 -10.62 2.47
CA VAL A 108 11.31 -11.34 3.14
C VAL A 108 11.15 -11.32 4.67
N LYS A 109 10.59 -10.23 5.20
CA LYS A 109 10.47 -10.04 6.66
C LYS A 109 9.15 -10.51 7.24
N GLU A 110 8.04 -10.30 6.50
CA GLU A 110 6.70 -10.57 7.04
C GLU A 110 5.66 -10.69 5.93
N ASN A 111 4.50 -11.21 6.29
CA ASN A 111 3.30 -11.16 5.44
C ASN A 111 2.43 -10.01 5.91
N VAL A 112 2.08 -9.12 5.00
CA VAL A 112 1.17 -8.02 5.28
C VAL A 112 -0.20 -8.37 4.72
N ILE A 113 -1.23 -8.35 5.57
CA ILE A 113 -2.59 -8.65 5.16
C ILE A 113 -3.43 -7.37 5.24
N LEU A 114 -4.01 -7.01 4.10
CA LEU A 114 -4.84 -5.82 3.93
C LEU A 114 -6.25 -6.28 3.57
N SER A 115 -7.23 -5.82 4.32
CA SER A 115 -8.61 -6.31 4.20
C SER A 115 -9.61 -5.17 4.03
N ASN A 116 -10.89 -5.53 3.87
CA ASN A 116 -12.01 -4.60 3.73
C ASN A 116 -11.88 -3.67 2.53
N ILE A 117 -11.34 -4.21 1.44
CA ILE A 117 -11.09 -3.52 0.19
C ILE A 117 -12.25 -3.76 -0.77
N ASP A 118 -12.63 -2.72 -1.52
CA ASP A 118 -13.62 -2.87 -2.58
C ASP A 118 -13.12 -3.94 -3.57
N PRO A 119 -13.87 -5.03 -3.78
CA PRO A 119 -13.40 -6.10 -4.66
C PRO A 119 -13.13 -5.66 -6.09
N ASN A 120 -13.79 -4.61 -6.55
CA ASN A 120 -13.60 -4.08 -7.90
C ASN A 120 -12.22 -3.45 -8.09
N SER A 121 -11.54 -3.09 -7.01
CA SER A 121 -10.20 -2.50 -7.08
C SER A 121 -9.07 -3.52 -7.12
N LEU A 122 -9.35 -4.79 -6.83
CA LEU A 122 -8.30 -5.81 -6.74
C LEU A 122 -7.45 -5.96 -8.00
N PRO A 123 -8.03 -6.00 -9.21
CA PRO A 123 -7.20 -6.07 -10.42
C PRO A 123 -6.26 -4.87 -10.59
N GLU A 124 -6.75 -3.67 -10.28
CA GLU A 124 -5.94 -2.45 -10.37
C GLU A 124 -4.78 -2.47 -9.38
N ILE A 125 -5.04 -2.87 -8.13
CA ILE A 125 -4.01 -2.98 -7.09
C ILE A 125 -2.95 -3.99 -7.49
N GLU A 126 -3.38 -5.19 -7.90
CA GLU A 126 -2.47 -6.26 -8.31
C GLU A 126 -1.59 -5.81 -9.47
N THR A 127 -2.19 -5.26 -10.52
CA THR A 127 -1.46 -4.84 -11.72
C THR A 127 -0.43 -3.76 -11.38
N ASN A 128 -0.86 -2.69 -10.70
CA ASN A 128 0.04 -1.57 -10.43
C ASN A 128 1.22 -1.96 -9.55
N ILE A 129 0.98 -2.72 -8.52
CA ILE A 129 2.05 -3.08 -7.58
C ILE A 129 2.94 -4.17 -8.14
N THR A 130 2.34 -5.23 -8.67
CA THR A 130 3.12 -6.38 -9.15
C THR A 130 4.01 -6.01 -10.34
N GLU A 131 3.47 -5.30 -11.33
CA GLU A 131 4.26 -4.89 -12.50
C GLU A 131 5.44 -4.02 -12.09
N TYR A 132 5.18 -3.01 -11.26
CA TYR A 132 6.24 -2.11 -10.82
C TYR A 132 7.31 -2.87 -10.03
N MET A 133 6.90 -3.67 -9.05
CA MET A 133 7.84 -4.38 -8.19
C MET A 133 8.68 -5.40 -8.96
N MET A 134 8.07 -6.11 -9.91
CA MET A 134 8.81 -7.09 -10.70
C MET A 134 9.85 -6.45 -11.62
N GLU A 135 9.51 -5.32 -12.23
CA GLU A 135 10.47 -4.56 -13.05
C GLU A 135 11.64 -4.04 -12.22
N GLU A 136 11.33 -3.44 -11.07
CA GLU A 136 12.37 -2.91 -10.19
C GLU A 136 13.24 -4.03 -9.60
N LYS A 137 12.66 -5.17 -9.32
CA LYS A 137 13.38 -6.34 -8.84
C LYS A 137 14.40 -6.84 -9.87
N LYS A 138 14.04 -6.81 -11.14
CA LYS A 138 14.97 -7.15 -12.23
C LYS A 138 16.18 -6.22 -12.25
N LYS A 139 15.95 -4.93 -12.06
CA LYS A 139 17.03 -3.93 -12.00
C LYS A 139 17.99 -4.19 -10.84
N TYR A 140 17.47 -4.60 -9.68
CA TYR A 140 18.32 -4.99 -8.56
C TYR A 140 19.20 -6.18 -8.89
N LYS A 141 18.66 -7.21 -9.53
CA LYS A 141 19.43 -8.38 -9.95
C LYS A 141 20.53 -8.03 -10.95
N GLU A 142 20.21 -7.20 -11.93
CA GLU A 142 21.19 -6.75 -12.92
C GLU A 142 22.36 -6.01 -12.29
N ARG A 143 22.09 -5.19 -11.27
CA ARG A 143 23.13 -4.48 -10.52
C ARG A 143 24.03 -5.45 -9.75
N GLU A 144 23.46 -6.47 -9.13
CA GLU A 144 24.23 -7.48 -8.41
C GLU A 144 25.12 -8.29 -9.34
N GLU A 145 24.65 -8.60 -10.54
CA GLU A 145 25.43 -9.33 -11.55
C GLU A 145 26.59 -8.49 -12.09
N ASP A 146 26.44 -7.17 -12.15
CA ASP A 146 27.47 -6.25 -12.65
C ASP A 146 28.56 -5.94 -11.59
N GLU A 147 28.33 -6.27 -10.35
CA GLU A 147 29.32 -6.14 -9.28
C GLU A 147 30.15 -7.41 -9.17
#